data_9274ec4d41f20fdc4ab6d1cc4311e45f
#
_entry.id   9274ec4d41f20fdc4ab6d1cc4311e45f
#
_cell.length_a   1.000
_cell.length_b   1.000
_cell.length_c   1.000
_cell.angle_alpha   90.00
_cell.angle_beta   90.00
_cell.angle_gamma   90.00
#
_symmetry.space_group_name_H-M   'P 1'
#
loop_
_entity.id
_entity.type
_entity.pdbx_description
1 polymer ?
#
loop_
_entity_poly.entity_id
_entity_poly.type
_entity_poly.pdbx_seq_one_letter_code
_entity_poly.pdbx_strand_id
1 'polypeptide(L)'
;MVEQDNLKMHHNIYIYYILIIKIKQDNYKVQQDTFFQKTRYLVEFKYRKQEVLRMRKPERKGTKVPVMKAKEAVTYIKDNDSVAICGAGGGIVDPEVLINALSQRYEETGEPKDLTLWHATGLGDRNDRGMSPLAKKGLVKRVIGGHWGQSPRLAEMAERNEIEAYNFPQGIMAQLLRTAAAGQPGLLSHVGLNTFVDPRQKGGKLNDVTKEDLIKHTTLNGKEYLFYPTLPLDVCFIRATTVDSDGYASMEDEITYVDVLAMAQAVHNNGGLVILQAKRMVKAGTIHPRQVKVPGYLVDIVVINEKQEQLYNGSDAFFTGDYIAEEDENASLPLDQRKVVARRALMEIGPGNVGNVGVGIADGIGTVAREEGVGEEFTLTVETGPVGGATAQGIFFGASINSKALMDMPSQFDFYDGGGLDVAFLSFAELDAKGNVNVHKFNGKIMGTGGFVNICSGSKKVVLCGTLRAGGLKTEVGNGQIKVVQEGRFEKMIPECEEITFSGEQALKQGQKVVYITERAVFELIEEGVVLTEVAPGIDVEKDIIAQMGFKPIISKELKLMDERIFQDEKMNIREEFMNQSFK
;
A
#
# COMPACT_ATOMS: atom_id res chain seq x y z
N MET A 1 -2.86 48.66 2.18
CA MET A 1 -2.62 47.22 1.98
C MET A 1 -3.43 46.37 2.98
N VAL A 2 -3.51 46.72 4.23
CA VAL A 2 -4.27 45.97 5.27
C VAL A 2 -5.81 46.01 5.06
N GLU A 3 -6.35 47.09 4.48
CA GLU A 3 -7.80 47.19 4.18
C GLU A 3 -8.28 46.38 2.99
N GLN A 4 -7.43 46.15 1.97
CA GLN A 4 -7.81 45.34 0.81
C GLN A 4 -7.81 43.84 1.09
N ASP A 5 -6.99 43.38 2.02
CA ASP A 5 -6.97 41.97 2.42
C ASP A 5 -8.15 41.63 3.34
N ASN A 6 -8.61 42.56 4.16
CA ASN A 6 -9.83 42.41 4.93
C ASN A 6 -11.10 42.32 4.06
N LEU A 7 -11.16 43.08 2.96
CA LEU A 7 -12.32 43.02 2.03
C LEU A 7 -12.38 41.68 1.27
N LYS A 8 -11.26 41.10 0.86
CA LYS A 8 -11.21 39.78 0.21
C LYS A 8 -11.58 38.64 1.18
N MET A 9 -11.17 38.76 2.42
CA MET A 9 -11.53 37.80 3.47
C MET A 9 -13.04 37.84 3.76
N HIS A 10 -13.66 39.01 3.82
CA HIS A 10 -15.10 39.16 3.97
C HIS A 10 -15.90 38.66 2.78
N HIS A 11 -15.40 38.82 1.55
CA HIS A 11 -16.10 38.37 0.33
C HIS A 11 -16.16 36.84 0.22
N ASN A 12 -15.09 36.15 0.54
CA ASN A 12 -15.07 34.68 0.55
C ASN A 12 -15.92 34.08 1.69
N ILE A 13 -15.95 34.73 2.84
CA ILE A 13 -16.83 34.35 3.96
C ILE A 13 -18.31 34.55 3.56
N TYR A 14 -18.62 35.59 2.81
CA TYR A 14 -19.99 35.90 2.40
C TYR A 14 -20.54 34.89 1.37
N ILE A 15 -19.70 34.42 0.44
CA ILE A 15 -20.07 33.35 -0.53
C ILE A 15 -20.32 32.01 0.20
N TYR A 16 -19.50 31.67 1.19
CA TYR A 16 -19.71 30.47 2.01
C TYR A 16 -21.00 30.58 2.86
N TYR A 17 -21.31 31.77 3.38
CA TYR A 17 -22.56 32.05 4.10
C TYR A 17 -23.81 31.88 3.23
N ILE A 18 -23.78 32.36 1.99
CA ILE A 18 -24.93 32.26 1.07
C ILE A 18 -25.20 30.80 0.67
N LEU A 19 -24.15 29.98 0.46
CA LEU A 19 -24.31 28.54 0.18
C LEU A 19 -24.93 27.78 1.37
N ILE A 20 -24.54 28.10 2.60
CA ILE A 20 -25.06 27.47 3.83
C ILE A 20 -26.50 27.89 4.11
N ILE A 21 -26.86 29.16 3.83
CA ILE A 21 -28.23 29.67 4.05
C ILE A 21 -29.23 29.04 3.07
N LYS A 22 -28.85 28.77 1.84
CA LYS A 22 -29.71 28.09 0.84
C LYS A 22 -30.06 26.64 1.17
N ILE A 23 -29.25 25.98 1.98
CA ILE A 23 -29.45 24.56 2.37
C ILE A 23 -30.35 24.43 3.62
N LYS A 24 -30.70 25.52 4.32
CA LYS A 24 -31.31 25.46 5.68
C LYS A 24 -32.61 26.26 5.86
N GLN A 25 -33.44 26.38 4.85
CA GLN A 25 -34.76 27.03 5.08
C GLN A 25 -35.83 26.13 5.72
N ASP A 26 -35.55 24.85 5.94
CA ASP A 26 -36.51 23.96 6.64
C ASP A 26 -35.89 23.35 7.91
N ASN A 27 -36.36 23.87 9.08
CA ASN A 27 -36.24 23.31 10.44
C ASN A 27 -34.86 23.33 11.15
N TYR A 28 -34.73 24.14 12.19
CA TYR A 28 -33.95 24.07 13.44
C TYR A 28 -33.32 25.42 13.88
N LYS A 29 -34.02 26.11 14.76
CA LYS A 29 -33.59 27.42 15.29
C LYS A 29 -32.69 27.39 16.56
N VAL A 30 -32.48 26.26 17.22
CA VAL A 30 -31.79 26.19 18.53
C VAL A 30 -30.40 25.54 18.49
N GLN A 31 -30.02 24.86 17.41
CA GLN A 31 -28.66 24.27 17.27
C GLN A 31 -27.68 25.13 16.44
N GLN A 32 -28.13 26.25 15.90
CA GLN A 32 -27.38 27.04 14.93
C GLN A 32 -26.19 27.80 15.55
N ASP A 33 -26.35 28.45 16.69
CA ASP A 33 -25.27 29.28 17.26
C ASP A 33 -24.04 28.45 17.69
N THR A 34 -24.26 27.29 18.26
CA THR A 34 -23.16 26.40 18.69
C THR A 34 -22.40 25.78 17.50
N PHE A 35 -23.10 25.47 16.40
CA PHE A 35 -22.47 24.93 15.20
C PHE A 35 -21.65 25.99 14.46
N PHE A 36 -22.19 27.22 14.30
CA PHE A 36 -21.46 28.32 13.66
C PHE A 36 -20.25 28.77 14.47
N GLN A 37 -20.36 28.83 15.81
CA GLN A 37 -19.21 29.12 16.67
C GLN A 37 -18.14 28.03 16.59
N LYS A 38 -18.51 26.75 16.62
CA LYS A 38 -17.56 25.64 16.45
C LYS A 38 -16.90 25.64 15.07
N THR A 39 -17.67 25.89 14.01
CA THR A 39 -17.14 25.93 12.63
C THR A 39 -16.19 27.11 12.45
N ARG A 40 -16.54 28.29 12.96
CA ARG A 40 -15.69 29.49 12.94
C ARG A 40 -14.40 29.24 13.73
N TYR A 41 -14.50 28.67 14.94
CA TYR A 41 -13.35 28.33 15.76
C TYR A 41 -12.41 27.32 15.05
N LEU A 42 -12.95 26.29 14.42
CA LEU A 42 -12.16 25.29 13.67
C LEU A 42 -11.44 25.90 12.46
N VAL A 43 -12.12 26.81 11.74
CA VAL A 43 -11.53 27.52 10.59
C VAL A 43 -10.42 28.45 11.08
N GLU A 44 -10.66 29.28 12.11
CA GLU A 44 -9.65 30.16 12.70
C GLU A 44 -8.46 29.38 13.28
N PHE A 45 -8.72 28.24 13.93
CA PHE A 45 -7.67 27.36 14.45
C PHE A 45 -6.81 26.78 13.32
N LYS A 46 -7.43 26.32 12.23
CA LYS A 46 -6.71 25.82 11.04
C LYS A 46 -5.82 26.89 10.42
N TYR A 47 -6.34 28.11 10.24
CA TYR A 47 -5.54 29.23 9.70
C TYR A 47 -4.39 29.62 10.63
N ARG A 48 -4.61 29.74 11.94
CA ARG A 48 -3.55 30.03 12.91
C ARG A 48 -2.46 28.94 12.91
N LYS A 49 -2.86 27.66 12.85
CA LYS A 49 -1.89 26.56 12.75
C LYS A 49 -1.04 26.67 11.48
N GLN A 50 -1.64 26.96 10.33
CA GLN A 50 -0.93 27.15 9.07
C GLN A 50 0.05 28.35 9.12
N GLU A 51 -0.33 29.47 9.75
CA GLU A 51 0.58 30.61 9.95
C GLU A 51 1.78 30.24 10.80
N VAL A 52 1.55 29.59 11.94
CA VAL A 52 2.63 29.13 12.83
C VAL A 52 3.58 28.17 12.09
N LEU A 53 3.06 27.25 11.28
CA LEU A 53 3.86 26.35 10.46
C LEU A 53 4.69 27.10 9.42
N ARG A 54 4.12 28.11 8.76
CA ARG A 54 4.83 28.96 7.79
C ARG A 54 5.94 29.77 8.44
N MET A 55 5.74 30.32 9.65
CA MET A 55 6.74 31.11 10.36
C MET A 55 7.98 30.32 10.78
N ARG A 56 7.90 29.00 10.89
CA ARG A 56 9.05 28.15 11.24
C ARG A 56 9.85 27.63 10.06
N LYS A 57 9.41 27.92 8.81
CA LYS A 57 10.16 27.55 7.63
C LYS A 57 11.47 28.35 7.55
N PRO A 58 12.58 27.75 7.11
CA PRO A 58 13.81 28.49 6.92
C PRO A 58 13.65 29.54 5.79
N GLU A 59 14.29 30.68 5.96
CA GLU A 59 14.25 31.76 4.98
C GLU A 59 15.00 31.35 3.70
N ARG A 60 14.37 31.55 2.55
CA ARG A 60 15.00 31.40 1.25
C ARG A 60 15.71 32.70 0.82
N LYS A 61 16.91 32.58 0.26
CA LYS A 61 17.60 33.69 -0.38
C LYS A 61 17.17 33.76 -1.87
N GLY A 62 16.13 34.52 -2.14
CA GLY A 62 15.47 34.56 -3.46
C GLY A 62 14.82 33.21 -3.78
N THR A 63 15.18 32.58 -4.90
CA THR A 63 14.66 31.26 -5.30
C THR A 63 15.45 30.11 -4.67
N LYS A 64 16.62 30.37 -4.08
CA LYS A 64 17.55 29.33 -3.58
C LYS A 64 16.97 28.60 -2.38
N VAL A 65 16.92 27.26 -2.49
CA VAL A 65 16.49 26.41 -1.39
C VAL A 65 17.61 26.27 -0.34
N PRO A 66 17.32 26.36 0.97
CA PRO A 66 18.28 26.06 2.03
C PRO A 66 18.80 24.63 1.95
N VAL A 67 20.13 24.46 2.01
CA VAL A 67 20.80 23.16 2.09
C VAL A 67 21.36 22.99 3.49
N MET A 68 21.01 21.90 4.15
CA MET A 68 21.37 21.65 5.55
C MET A 68 21.88 20.21 5.73
N LYS A 69 22.60 19.95 6.82
CA LYS A 69 22.87 18.60 7.28
C LYS A 69 21.57 18.00 7.87
N ALA A 70 21.42 16.69 7.79
CA ALA A 70 20.21 16.02 8.31
C ALA A 70 19.95 16.35 9.80
N LYS A 71 20.98 16.37 10.64
CA LYS A 71 20.87 16.76 12.07
C LYS A 71 20.31 18.17 12.27
N GLU A 72 20.62 19.09 11.38
CA GLU A 72 20.13 20.46 11.41
C GLU A 72 18.68 20.53 10.89
N ALA A 73 18.39 19.87 9.77
CA ALA A 73 17.06 19.84 9.17
C ALA A 73 15.99 19.29 10.13
N VAL A 74 16.29 18.25 10.88
CA VAL A 74 15.32 17.64 11.82
C VAL A 74 15.05 18.50 13.07
N THR A 75 15.81 19.57 13.34
CA THR A 75 15.55 20.51 14.46
C THR A 75 14.28 21.34 14.25
N TYR A 76 13.82 21.44 13.02
CA TYR A 76 12.56 22.12 12.67
C TYR A 76 11.32 21.33 13.08
N ILE A 77 11.44 20.02 13.39
CA ILE A 77 10.34 19.19 13.85
C ILE A 77 10.07 19.47 15.33
N LYS A 78 8.81 19.65 15.68
CA LYS A 78 8.36 20.02 17.04
C LYS A 78 7.49 18.94 17.65
N ASP A 79 7.29 19.03 18.95
CA ASP A 79 6.37 18.15 19.69
C ASP A 79 4.96 18.17 19.06
N ASN A 80 4.34 17.01 19.02
CA ASN A 80 3.00 16.78 18.44
C ASN A 80 2.90 17.03 16.91
N ASP A 81 4.00 17.19 16.18
CA ASP A 81 3.92 17.26 14.73
C ASP A 81 3.47 15.93 14.12
N SER A 82 2.76 16.04 13.00
CA SER A 82 2.51 14.94 12.10
C SER A 82 3.59 14.89 11.02
N VAL A 83 4.31 13.78 10.94
CA VAL A 83 5.42 13.57 10.01
C VAL A 83 5.05 12.49 8.99
N ALA A 84 4.90 12.90 7.73
CA ALA A 84 4.69 11.99 6.61
C ALA A 84 6.03 11.55 6.03
N ILE A 85 6.19 10.27 5.76
CA ILE A 85 7.44 9.69 5.25
C ILE A 85 7.13 8.88 4.00
N CYS A 86 7.75 9.24 2.87
CA CYS A 86 7.63 8.49 1.62
C CYS A 86 8.53 7.25 1.62
N GLY A 87 8.30 6.37 0.69
CA GLY A 87 9.13 5.21 0.41
C GLY A 87 8.36 3.91 0.35
N ALA A 88 9.04 2.80 0.05
CA ALA A 88 8.47 1.47 -0.01
C ALA A 88 9.54 0.38 0.21
N GLY A 89 9.11 -0.81 0.61
CA GLY A 89 9.92 -2.02 0.67
C GLY A 89 11.26 -1.85 1.35
N GLY A 90 12.27 -2.47 0.78
CA GLY A 90 13.65 -2.54 1.26
C GLY A 90 14.52 -1.33 0.89
N GLY A 91 14.01 -0.10 1.03
CA GLY A 91 14.75 1.13 0.79
C GLY A 91 14.35 1.92 -0.46
N ILE A 92 13.31 1.48 -1.17
CA ILE A 92 12.81 2.20 -2.35
C ILE A 92 12.32 3.59 -1.93
N VAL A 93 12.98 4.64 -2.45
CA VAL A 93 12.67 6.05 -2.17
C VAL A 93 12.64 6.39 -0.66
N ASP A 94 13.31 5.61 0.19
CA ASP A 94 13.35 5.81 1.64
C ASP A 94 14.32 6.95 2.01
N PRO A 95 13.87 8.03 2.70
CA PRO A 95 14.73 9.12 3.17
C PRO A 95 15.47 8.75 4.46
N GLU A 96 16.20 7.64 4.45
CA GLU A 96 16.83 7.01 5.61
C GLU A 96 17.70 7.93 6.47
N VAL A 97 18.44 8.85 5.83
CA VAL A 97 19.32 9.77 6.58
C VAL A 97 18.52 10.74 7.44
N LEU A 98 17.34 11.17 6.98
CA LEU A 98 16.42 12.01 7.75
C LEU A 98 15.77 11.23 8.90
N ILE A 99 15.35 10.00 8.65
CA ILE A 99 14.75 9.11 9.65
C ILE A 99 15.76 8.87 10.79
N ASN A 100 17.00 8.50 10.44
CA ASN A 100 18.06 8.24 11.40
C ASN A 100 18.44 9.51 12.19
N ALA A 101 18.49 10.67 11.53
CA ALA A 101 18.79 11.93 12.21
C ALA A 101 17.69 12.32 13.21
N LEU A 102 16.41 12.10 12.90
CA LEU A 102 15.30 12.34 13.82
C LEU A 102 15.37 11.40 15.02
N SER A 103 15.64 10.12 14.79
CA SER A 103 15.84 9.11 15.83
C SER A 103 17.00 9.49 16.76
N GLN A 104 18.16 9.87 16.19
CA GLN A 104 19.35 10.27 16.95
C GLN A 104 19.10 11.55 17.77
N ARG A 105 18.44 12.56 17.19
CA ARG A 105 18.07 13.78 17.92
C ARG A 105 17.27 13.46 19.16
N TYR A 106 16.27 12.58 19.05
CA TYR A 106 15.47 12.17 20.21
C TYR A 106 16.32 11.47 21.27
N GLU A 107 17.25 10.62 20.90
CA GLU A 107 18.19 9.97 21.84
C GLU A 107 19.08 10.98 22.56
N GLU A 108 19.56 12.00 21.85
CA GLU A 108 20.46 13.02 22.39
C GLU A 108 19.75 14.07 23.27
N THR A 109 18.49 14.40 22.95
CA THR A 109 17.79 15.56 23.56
C THR A 109 16.49 15.25 24.28
N GLY A 110 15.89 14.07 24.03
CA GLY A 110 14.53 13.75 24.44
C GLY A 110 13.43 14.50 23.69
N GLU A 111 13.77 15.15 22.57
CA GLU A 111 12.86 15.92 21.70
C GLU A 111 13.06 15.55 20.22
N PRO A 112 11.99 15.64 19.39
CA PRO A 112 10.60 15.99 19.69
C PRO A 112 9.85 14.87 20.39
N LYS A 113 8.65 15.16 20.94
CA LYS A 113 7.77 14.20 21.62
C LYS A 113 6.43 14.07 20.91
N ASP A 114 5.77 12.93 21.14
CA ASP A 114 4.36 12.70 20.79
C ASP A 114 4.05 12.88 19.29
N LEU A 115 4.97 12.49 18.42
CA LEU A 115 4.78 12.57 16.98
C LEU A 115 3.65 11.66 16.49
N THR A 116 2.92 12.12 15.47
CA THR A 116 2.08 11.27 14.62
C THR A 116 2.84 10.92 13.36
N LEU A 117 3.14 9.65 13.13
CA LEU A 117 3.78 9.20 11.90
C LEU A 117 2.71 8.77 10.87
N TRP A 118 2.97 9.09 9.60
CA TRP A 118 2.11 8.76 8.49
C TRP A 118 2.92 8.15 7.34
N HIS A 119 2.56 6.96 6.88
CA HIS A 119 3.23 6.29 5.75
C HIS A 119 2.27 5.36 5.01
N ALA A 120 2.18 5.47 3.67
CA ALA A 120 1.26 4.67 2.88
C ALA A 120 1.73 3.22 2.72
N THR A 121 3.03 3.01 2.60
CA THR A 121 3.65 1.70 2.35
C THR A 121 4.35 1.15 3.58
N GLY A 122 4.85 -0.08 3.51
CA GLY A 122 5.84 -0.57 4.47
C GLY A 122 7.22 -0.04 4.12
N LEU A 123 7.90 0.59 5.08
CA LEU A 123 9.28 1.06 4.96
C LEU A 123 10.18 0.25 5.90
N GLY A 124 11.20 -0.38 5.38
CA GLY A 124 12.19 -1.10 6.18
C GLY A 124 12.65 -2.42 5.58
N ASP A 125 13.57 -3.06 6.30
CA ASP A 125 14.19 -4.33 5.94
C ASP A 125 13.63 -5.53 6.73
N ARG A 126 12.51 -5.36 7.40
CA ARG A 126 11.93 -6.30 8.36
C ARG A 126 12.78 -6.50 9.62
N ASN A 127 13.66 -5.56 9.91
CA ASN A 127 14.56 -5.57 11.05
C ASN A 127 14.75 -4.15 11.62
N ASP A 128 15.90 -3.53 11.37
CA ASP A 128 16.33 -2.31 12.05
C ASP A 128 16.23 -1.03 11.22
N ARG A 129 16.04 -1.12 9.91
CA ARG A 129 15.99 0.02 8.97
C ARG A 129 14.56 0.50 8.72
N GLY A 130 14.42 1.51 7.87
CA GLY A 130 13.14 2.15 7.59
C GLY A 130 12.60 2.91 8.78
N MET A 131 11.38 2.62 9.20
CA MET A 131 10.73 3.28 10.34
C MET A 131 11.13 2.70 11.70
N SER A 132 11.80 1.54 11.76
CA SER A 132 12.21 0.90 13.02
C SER A 132 13.05 1.80 13.95
N PRO A 133 13.95 2.69 13.47
CA PRO A 133 14.69 3.61 14.34
C PRO A 133 13.80 4.60 15.11
N LEU A 134 12.60 4.91 14.63
CA LEU A 134 11.65 5.80 15.28
C LEU A 134 10.81 5.11 16.37
N ALA A 135 10.92 3.79 16.53
CA ALA A 135 10.20 3.02 17.54
C ALA A 135 10.73 3.31 18.95
N LYS A 136 10.49 4.51 19.45
CA LYS A 136 10.96 4.98 20.76
C LYS A 136 9.80 5.52 21.59
N LYS A 137 9.72 5.05 22.83
CA LYS A 137 8.70 5.51 23.77
C LYS A 137 8.84 7.01 24.04
N GLY A 138 7.74 7.76 23.85
CA GLY A 138 7.70 9.22 24.01
C GLY A 138 8.05 10.00 22.73
N LEU A 139 8.76 9.42 21.75
CA LEU A 139 8.95 10.02 20.44
C LEU A 139 7.67 9.92 19.61
N VAL A 140 7.08 8.73 19.56
CA VAL A 140 5.89 8.44 18.77
C VAL A 140 4.70 8.25 19.68
N LYS A 141 3.60 8.93 19.38
CA LYS A 141 2.30 8.78 20.03
C LYS A 141 1.34 7.98 19.16
N ARG A 142 1.34 8.22 17.86
CA ARG A 142 0.39 7.65 16.90
C ARG A 142 1.08 7.26 15.60
N VAL A 143 0.68 6.16 15.01
CA VAL A 143 1.07 5.80 13.65
C VAL A 143 -0.18 5.49 12.84
N ILE A 144 -0.27 6.08 11.64
CA ILE A 144 -1.26 5.77 10.62
C ILE A 144 -0.49 5.21 9.43
N GLY A 145 -0.51 3.89 9.29
CA GLY A 145 0.33 3.18 8.33
C GLY A 145 -0.45 2.24 7.42
N GLY A 146 -0.08 2.16 6.14
CA GLY A 146 -0.66 1.20 5.22
C GLY A 146 -0.12 -0.22 5.42
N HIS A 147 1.14 -0.36 5.80
CA HIS A 147 1.78 -1.65 6.09
C HIS A 147 2.79 -1.52 7.24
N TRP A 148 2.86 -2.54 8.11
CA TRP A 148 3.63 -2.49 9.35
C TRP A 148 4.80 -3.48 9.39
N GLY A 149 4.67 -4.62 8.72
CA GLY A 149 5.61 -5.75 8.82
C GLY A 149 7.04 -5.45 8.35
N GLN A 150 7.28 -4.35 7.60
CA GLN A 150 8.63 -3.93 7.21
C GLN A 150 9.39 -3.24 8.35
N SER A 151 8.67 -2.70 9.35
CA SER A 151 9.23 -2.01 10.52
C SER A 151 8.75 -2.68 11.81
N PRO A 152 9.24 -3.89 12.14
CA PRO A 152 8.71 -4.72 13.21
C PRO A 152 8.76 -4.06 14.58
N ARG A 153 9.73 -3.20 14.85
CA ARG A 153 9.82 -2.50 16.14
C ARG A 153 8.64 -1.56 16.41
N LEU A 154 8.12 -0.87 15.37
CA LEU A 154 6.89 -0.07 15.50
C LEU A 154 5.65 -0.95 15.66
N ALA A 155 5.59 -2.06 14.93
CA ALA A 155 4.50 -3.03 15.08
C ALA A 155 4.48 -3.61 16.50
N GLU A 156 5.62 -3.94 17.09
CA GLU A 156 5.74 -4.41 18.47
C GLU A 156 5.27 -3.36 19.49
N MET A 157 5.55 -2.08 19.30
CA MET A 157 5.01 -1.02 20.17
C MET A 157 3.48 -0.96 20.11
N ALA A 158 2.91 -1.11 18.90
CA ALA A 158 1.46 -1.18 18.72
C ALA A 158 0.85 -2.44 19.37
N GLU A 159 1.48 -3.61 19.21
CA GLU A 159 1.07 -4.87 19.84
C GLU A 159 1.10 -4.79 21.36
N ARG A 160 2.04 -4.03 21.95
CA ARG A 160 2.13 -3.77 23.40
C ARG A 160 1.26 -2.63 23.89
N ASN A 161 0.40 -2.05 23.04
CA ASN A 161 -0.43 -0.89 23.37
C ASN A 161 0.35 0.36 23.84
N GLU A 162 1.58 0.55 23.36
CA GLU A 162 2.43 1.69 23.73
C GLU A 162 2.15 2.95 22.88
N ILE A 163 1.55 2.77 21.70
CA ILE A 163 1.19 3.83 20.75
C ILE A 163 -0.20 3.58 20.17
N GLU A 164 -0.89 4.64 19.74
CA GLU A 164 -2.10 4.53 18.93
C GLU A 164 -1.72 4.05 17.53
N ALA A 165 -2.40 3.03 17.01
CA ALA A 165 -2.06 2.37 15.77
C ALA A 165 -3.29 2.20 14.85
N TYR A 166 -3.17 2.73 13.62
CA TYR A 166 -4.17 2.56 12.57
C TYR A 166 -3.53 1.89 11.35
N ASN A 167 -4.29 1.01 10.71
CA ASN A 167 -3.96 0.53 9.38
C ASN A 167 -5.05 1.00 8.39
N PHE A 168 -4.67 1.86 7.46
CA PHE A 168 -5.50 2.27 6.33
C PHE A 168 -5.00 1.59 5.06
N PRO A 169 -5.88 1.29 4.08
CA PRO A 169 -5.46 0.76 2.79
C PRO A 169 -4.44 1.69 2.11
N GLN A 170 -3.37 1.13 1.57
CA GLN A 170 -2.25 1.88 0.99
C GLN A 170 -2.70 2.85 -0.12
N GLY A 171 -3.60 2.41 -1.01
CA GLY A 171 -4.11 3.26 -2.08
C GLY A 171 -4.95 4.41 -1.55
N ILE A 172 -5.77 4.16 -0.53
CA ILE A 172 -6.52 5.24 0.16
C ILE A 172 -5.54 6.27 0.73
N MET A 173 -4.46 5.84 1.37
CA MET A 173 -3.47 6.76 1.92
C MET A 173 -2.78 7.58 0.83
N ALA A 174 -2.38 6.96 -0.27
CA ALA A 174 -1.78 7.64 -1.41
C ALA A 174 -2.73 8.67 -2.06
N GLN A 175 -4.01 8.32 -2.23
CA GLN A 175 -5.05 9.21 -2.77
C GLN A 175 -5.42 10.34 -1.81
N LEU A 176 -5.38 10.09 -0.48
CA LEU A 176 -5.61 11.11 0.54
C LEU A 176 -4.58 12.25 0.47
N LEU A 177 -3.34 11.98 0.05
CA LEU A 177 -2.35 13.03 -0.19
C LEU A 177 -2.80 14.01 -1.27
N ARG A 178 -3.30 13.50 -2.41
CA ARG A 178 -3.86 14.37 -3.47
C ARG A 178 -5.10 15.11 -3.01
N THR A 179 -5.96 14.44 -2.27
CA THR A 179 -7.17 15.03 -1.66
C THR A 179 -6.81 16.16 -0.70
N ALA A 180 -5.79 15.95 0.15
CA ALA A 180 -5.27 16.97 1.07
C ALA A 180 -4.61 18.14 0.32
N ALA A 181 -3.82 17.86 -0.72
CA ALA A 181 -3.21 18.87 -1.58
C ALA A 181 -4.26 19.75 -2.26
N ALA A 182 -5.39 19.17 -2.67
CA ALA A 182 -6.52 19.90 -3.25
C ALA A 182 -7.40 20.63 -2.21
N GLY A 183 -7.05 20.59 -0.93
CA GLY A 183 -7.83 21.24 0.15
C GLY A 183 -9.18 20.59 0.43
N GLN A 184 -9.41 19.36 -0.03
CA GLN A 184 -10.66 18.64 0.18
C GLN A 184 -10.71 18.05 1.60
N PRO A 185 -11.91 17.87 2.18
CA PRO A 185 -12.07 17.41 3.56
C PRO A 185 -11.75 15.93 3.76
N GLY A 186 -11.74 15.14 2.70
CA GLY A 186 -11.50 13.70 2.73
C GLY A 186 -11.85 13.03 1.41
N LEU A 187 -11.58 11.74 1.36
CA LEU A 187 -11.84 10.85 0.23
C LEU A 187 -13.08 9.99 0.51
N LEU A 188 -14.00 9.95 -0.43
CA LEU A 188 -15.13 9.02 -0.43
C LEU A 188 -14.78 7.83 -1.31
N SER A 189 -14.80 6.61 -0.75
CA SER A 189 -14.41 5.40 -1.47
C SER A 189 -15.25 4.18 -1.07
N HIS A 190 -15.40 3.23 -1.99
CA HIS A 190 -15.98 1.92 -1.71
C HIS A 190 -14.94 0.94 -1.11
N VAL A 191 -13.66 1.29 -1.21
CA VAL A 191 -12.55 0.47 -0.70
C VAL A 191 -12.65 0.31 0.82
N GLY A 192 -12.58 -0.92 1.29
CA GLY A 192 -12.64 -1.25 2.71
C GLY A 192 -14.02 -1.54 3.28
N LEU A 193 -15.10 -1.41 2.50
CA LEU A 193 -16.45 -1.83 2.94
C LEU A 193 -16.45 -3.30 3.39
N ASN A 194 -17.11 -3.58 4.52
CA ASN A 194 -17.22 -4.89 5.15
C ASN A 194 -15.87 -5.53 5.56
N THR A 195 -14.77 -4.76 5.58
CA THR A 195 -13.47 -5.20 6.12
C THR A 195 -13.21 -4.59 7.50
N PHE A 196 -12.10 -4.95 8.15
CA PHE A 196 -11.70 -4.36 9.43
C PHE A 196 -11.56 -2.82 9.40
N VAL A 197 -11.39 -2.24 8.21
CA VAL A 197 -11.31 -0.78 8.01
C VAL A 197 -12.68 -0.12 8.15
N ASP A 198 -13.75 -0.85 7.89
CA ASP A 198 -15.13 -0.38 8.05
C ASP A 198 -15.38 -0.02 9.53
N PRO A 199 -15.89 1.18 9.85
CA PRO A 199 -16.17 1.58 11.24
C PRO A 199 -17.24 0.71 11.92
N ARG A 200 -18.05 -0.01 11.15
CA ARG A 200 -18.99 -1.01 11.70
C ARG A 200 -18.26 -2.24 12.26
N GLN A 201 -16.97 -2.41 11.94
CA GLN A 201 -16.09 -3.43 12.50
C GLN A 201 -15.03 -2.79 13.40
N LYS A 202 -13.82 -2.54 12.92
CA LYS A 202 -12.70 -1.96 13.69
C LYS A 202 -12.38 -0.50 13.35
N GLY A 203 -12.79 0.00 12.17
CA GLY A 203 -12.47 1.35 11.70
C GLY A 203 -10.96 1.56 11.48
N GLY A 204 -10.25 0.49 11.11
CA GLY A 204 -8.81 0.50 10.88
C GLY A 204 -7.95 0.54 12.15
N LYS A 205 -8.55 0.44 13.34
CA LYS A 205 -7.83 0.42 14.64
C LYS A 205 -7.20 -0.95 14.87
N LEU A 206 -5.90 -0.96 15.23
CA LEU A 206 -5.13 -2.20 15.39
C LEU A 206 -4.99 -2.67 16.83
N ASN A 207 -5.24 -1.79 17.83
CA ASN A 207 -5.03 -2.10 19.23
C ASN A 207 -6.01 -1.35 20.16
N ASP A 208 -5.97 -1.72 21.45
CA ASP A 208 -6.97 -1.25 22.43
C ASP A 208 -6.80 0.21 22.87
N VAL A 209 -5.61 0.79 22.76
CA VAL A 209 -5.39 2.21 23.13
C VAL A 209 -5.84 3.15 22.03
N THR A 210 -6.04 2.66 20.83
CA THR A 210 -6.55 3.43 19.69
C THR A 210 -8.07 3.56 19.78
N LYS A 211 -8.58 4.74 20.18
CA LYS A 211 -10.01 4.95 20.46
C LYS A 211 -10.74 5.80 19.43
N GLU A 212 -10.06 6.77 18.82
CA GLU A 212 -10.68 7.74 17.93
C GLU A 212 -11.18 7.07 16.63
N ASP A 213 -12.45 7.34 16.27
CA ASP A 213 -13.02 6.88 14.99
C ASP A 213 -12.69 7.90 13.90
N LEU A 214 -11.67 7.60 13.08
CA LEU A 214 -11.26 8.46 11.99
C LEU A 214 -12.13 8.25 10.74
N ILE A 215 -12.50 7.01 10.43
CA ILE A 215 -13.25 6.64 9.24
C ILE A 215 -14.74 6.70 9.53
N LYS A 216 -15.55 7.13 8.54
CA LYS A 216 -17.01 7.18 8.67
C LYS A 216 -17.67 6.39 7.56
N HIS A 217 -18.69 5.61 7.90
CA HIS A 217 -19.58 5.00 6.93
C HIS A 217 -20.62 6.03 6.48
N THR A 218 -20.95 6.06 5.20
CA THR A 218 -21.97 6.95 4.65
C THR A 218 -22.67 6.31 3.44
N THR A 219 -23.87 6.81 3.14
CA THR A 219 -24.62 6.42 1.95
C THR A 219 -24.82 7.64 1.07
N LEU A 220 -24.46 7.54 -0.20
CA LEU A 220 -24.66 8.59 -1.20
C LEU A 220 -25.35 7.99 -2.43
N ASN A 221 -26.48 8.58 -2.85
CA ASN A 221 -27.26 8.09 -3.98
C ASN A 221 -27.61 6.58 -3.90
N GLY A 222 -27.93 6.10 -2.70
CA GLY A 222 -28.29 4.70 -2.45
C GLY A 222 -27.13 3.71 -2.45
N LYS A 223 -25.89 4.17 -2.57
CA LYS A 223 -24.67 3.34 -2.49
C LYS A 223 -23.90 3.62 -1.21
N GLU A 224 -23.36 2.57 -0.61
CA GLU A 224 -22.51 2.66 0.59
C GLU A 224 -21.08 3.09 0.23
N TYR A 225 -20.48 3.89 1.09
CA TYR A 225 -19.09 4.34 0.99
C TYR A 225 -18.48 4.50 2.37
N LEU A 226 -17.16 4.46 2.42
CA LEU A 226 -16.37 4.93 3.55
C LEU A 226 -15.84 6.33 3.23
N PHE A 227 -15.92 7.22 4.20
CA PHE A 227 -15.32 8.54 4.14
C PHE A 227 -14.05 8.55 4.98
N TYR A 228 -12.92 8.73 4.32
CA TYR A 228 -11.59 8.85 4.91
C TYR A 228 -11.22 10.33 5.01
N PRO A 229 -11.10 10.90 6.21
CA PRO A 229 -10.79 12.33 6.35
C PRO A 229 -9.34 12.62 5.97
N THR A 230 -9.09 13.80 5.38
CA THR A 230 -7.74 14.33 5.30
C THR A 230 -7.25 14.69 6.69
N LEU A 231 -6.03 14.25 7.02
CA LEU A 231 -5.39 14.54 8.29
C LEU A 231 -4.36 15.67 8.12
N PRO A 232 -4.15 16.51 9.13
CA PRO A 232 -3.12 17.55 9.06
C PRO A 232 -1.73 16.88 8.95
N LEU A 233 -0.90 17.36 8.02
CA LEU A 233 0.48 16.94 7.83
C LEU A 233 1.38 18.16 8.02
N ASP A 234 2.21 18.15 9.07
CA ASP A 234 3.01 19.29 9.47
C ASP A 234 4.41 19.28 8.84
N VAL A 235 4.96 18.07 8.62
CA VAL A 235 6.28 17.84 8.00
C VAL A 235 6.19 16.65 7.06
N CYS A 236 6.97 16.66 5.98
CA CYS A 236 7.26 15.43 5.27
C CYS A 236 8.75 15.24 4.99
N PHE A 237 9.14 13.98 4.96
CA PHE A 237 10.41 13.51 4.42
C PHE A 237 10.15 12.88 3.08
N ILE A 238 10.74 13.46 2.04
CA ILE A 238 10.69 12.93 0.68
C ILE A 238 12.10 12.71 0.15
N ARG A 239 12.23 11.88 -0.87
CA ARG A 239 13.52 11.56 -1.48
C ARG A 239 13.48 11.76 -2.99
N ALA A 240 14.63 12.16 -3.56
CA ALA A 240 14.86 12.25 -5.00
C ALA A 240 16.33 11.94 -5.33
N THR A 241 16.67 11.87 -6.61
CA THR A 241 18.04 11.64 -7.06
C THR A 241 18.83 12.94 -7.16
N THR A 242 18.43 13.83 -8.06
CA THR A 242 19.10 15.10 -8.33
C THR A 242 18.18 16.25 -7.95
N VAL A 243 18.74 17.26 -7.28
CA VAL A 243 18.04 18.53 -6.99
C VAL A 243 18.88 19.69 -7.51
N ASP A 244 18.24 20.71 -8.07
CA ASP A 244 18.94 21.94 -8.41
C ASP A 244 18.93 22.96 -7.26
N SER A 245 19.72 24.01 -7.39
CA SER A 245 19.85 25.01 -6.31
C SER A 245 18.59 25.82 -6.04
N ASP A 246 17.54 25.73 -6.87
CA ASP A 246 16.23 26.33 -6.64
C ASP A 246 15.21 25.31 -6.07
N GLY A 247 15.65 24.06 -5.88
CA GLY A 247 14.87 22.99 -5.26
C GLY A 247 14.08 22.10 -6.24
N TYR A 248 14.22 22.30 -7.56
CA TYR A 248 13.60 21.41 -8.55
C TYR A 248 14.31 20.07 -8.55
N ALA A 249 13.57 18.97 -8.42
CA ALA A 249 14.16 17.66 -8.24
C ALA A 249 13.68 16.64 -9.27
N SER A 250 14.62 15.76 -9.68
CA SER A 250 14.38 14.62 -10.57
C SER A 250 14.71 13.30 -9.86
N MET A 251 14.19 12.20 -10.39
CA MET A 251 14.22 10.88 -9.76
C MET A 251 14.76 9.81 -10.70
N GLU A 252 15.81 10.15 -11.45
CA GLU A 252 16.38 9.30 -12.50
C GLU A 252 17.00 8.01 -11.99
N ASP A 253 17.64 8.03 -10.80
CA ASP A 253 18.21 6.83 -10.20
C ASP A 253 17.20 6.07 -9.30
N GLU A 254 16.00 6.60 -9.10
CA GLU A 254 15.00 5.97 -8.25
C GLU A 254 14.19 4.91 -9.00
N ILE A 255 13.88 3.80 -8.34
CA ILE A 255 13.16 2.66 -8.90
C ILE A 255 11.73 3.02 -9.31
N THR A 256 11.10 3.91 -8.56
CA THR A 256 9.72 4.38 -8.77
C THR A 256 9.54 5.76 -8.16
N TYR A 257 8.37 6.36 -8.36
CA TYR A 257 8.05 7.69 -7.84
C TYR A 257 7.26 7.64 -6.53
N VAL A 258 6.71 6.49 -6.17
CA VAL A 258 5.77 6.30 -5.06
C VAL A 258 4.78 7.48 -4.95
N ASP A 259 4.67 8.13 -3.81
CA ASP A 259 3.76 9.25 -3.53
C ASP A 259 4.48 10.60 -3.31
N VAL A 260 5.74 10.72 -3.72
CA VAL A 260 6.63 11.87 -3.42
C VAL A 260 6.00 13.22 -3.78
N LEU A 261 5.50 13.39 -5.02
CA LEU A 261 4.89 14.65 -5.45
C LEU A 261 3.61 14.97 -4.67
N ALA A 262 2.72 13.99 -4.52
CA ALA A 262 1.46 14.17 -3.81
C ALA A 262 1.70 14.54 -2.33
N MET A 263 2.69 13.92 -1.70
CA MET A 263 3.09 14.21 -0.32
C MET A 263 3.67 15.62 -0.18
N ALA A 264 4.58 16.01 -1.07
CA ALA A 264 5.14 17.37 -1.09
C ALA A 264 4.03 18.44 -1.24
N GLN A 265 3.09 18.23 -2.17
CA GLN A 265 1.96 19.13 -2.38
C GLN A 265 1.02 19.20 -1.17
N ALA A 266 0.69 18.06 -0.58
CA ALA A 266 -0.20 17.99 0.58
C ALA A 266 0.37 18.78 1.78
N VAL A 267 1.63 18.54 2.10
CA VAL A 267 2.30 19.21 3.22
C VAL A 267 2.50 20.70 2.94
N HIS A 268 3.01 21.05 1.76
CA HIS A 268 3.22 22.44 1.36
C HIS A 268 1.92 23.27 1.44
N ASN A 269 0.82 22.75 0.86
CA ASN A 269 -0.46 23.46 0.80
C ASN A 269 -1.14 23.58 2.18
N ASN A 270 -0.82 22.69 3.11
CA ASN A 270 -1.22 22.82 4.52
C ASN A 270 -0.32 23.77 5.34
N GLY A 271 0.68 24.40 4.72
CA GLY A 271 1.63 25.29 5.36
C GLY A 271 2.80 24.58 6.03
N GLY A 272 2.87 23.25 5.94
CA GLY A 272 3.87 22.40 6.55
C GLY A 272 5.24 22.46 5.85
N LEU A 273 6.22 21.77 6.44
CA LEU A 273 7.63 21.78 6.05
C LEU A 273 7.97 20.57 5.17
N VAL A 274 8.45 20.81 3.97
CA VAL A 274 8.90 19.77 3.03
C VAL A 274 10.42 19.65 3.08
N ILE A 275 10.94 18.52 3.57
CA ILE A 275 12.36 18.21 3.65
C ILE A 275 12.68 17.15 2.60
N LEU A 276 13.53 17.51 1.63
CA LEU A 276 13.95 16.65 0.54
C LEU A 276 15.37 16.10 0.81
N GLN A 277 15.50 14.78 0.88
CA GLN A 277 16.78 14.11 0.76
C GLN A 277 17.11 13.87 -0.73
N ALA A 278 18.30 14.26 -1.18
CA ALA A 278 18.74 14.01 -2.55
C ALA A 278 20.18 13.48 -2.58
N LYS A 279 20.51 12.69 -3.63
CA LYS A 279 21.86 12.14 -3.81
C LYS A 279 22.85 13.22 -4.21
N ARG A 280 22.44 14.15 -5.08
CA ARG A 280 23.33 15.20 -5.61
C ARG A 280 22.60 16.51 -5.89
N MET A 281 23.37 17.60 -5.88
CA MET A 281 22.87 18.93 -6.25
C MET A 281 23.55 19.45 -7.51
N VAL A 282 22.79 20.13 -8.36
CA VAL A 282 23.26 20.75 -9.60
C VAL A 282 22.89 22.23 -9.66
N LYS A 283 23.38 22.95 -10.67
CA LYS A 283 23.04 24.35 -10.92
C LYS A 283 21.58 24.48 -11.33
N ALA A 284 20.90 25.54 -10.88
CA ALA A 284 19.53 25.86 -11.27
C ALA A 284 19.34 25.86 -12.80
N GLY A 285 18.23 25.23 -13.23
CA GLY A 285 17.83 25.18 -14.63
C GLY A 285 18.60 24.17 -15.49
N THR A 286 19.39 23.26 -14.90
CA THR A 286 20.11 22.22 -15.66
C THR A 286 19.31 20.91 -15.76
N ILE A 287 18.31 20.70 -14.93
CA ILE A 287 17.43 19.52 -15.02
C ILE A 287 16.42 19.78 -16.14
N HIS A 288 16.28 18.81 -17.05
CA HIS A 288 15.30 18.91 -18.13
C HIS A 288 13.87 18.99 -17.55
N PRO A 289 13.00 19.94 -18.00
CA PRO A 289 11.69 20.17 -17.38
C PRO A 289 10.79 18.93 -17.27
N ARG A 290 10.87 18.00 -18.24
CA ARG A 290 10.10 16.75 -18.22
C ARG A 290 10.59 15.72 -17.21
N GLN A 291 11.83 15.86 -16.73
CA GLN A 291 12.42 14.99 -15.71
C GLN A 291 12.14 15.48 -14.29
N VAL A 292 11.76 16.76 -14.12
CA VAL A 292 11.39 17.31 -12.83
C VAL A 292 10.15 16.59 -12.30
N LYS A 293 10.27 15.92 -11.17
CA LYS A 293 9.17 15.25 -10.46
C LYS A 293 8.65 16.07 -9.28
N VAL A 294 9.52 16.87 -8.65
CA VAL A 294 9.14 17.77 -7.57
C VAL A 294 9.51 19.20 -7.94
N PRO A 295 8.53 20.09 -8.17
CA PRO A 295 8.76 21.51 -8.40
C PRO A 295 9.43 22.18 -7.20
N GLY A 296 10.43 23.02 -7.46
CA GLY A 296 11.29 23.59 -6.41
C GLY A 296 10.56 24.47 -5.38
N TYR A 297 9.46 25.12 -5.76
CA TYR A 297 8.67 25.93 -4.82
C TYR A 297 7.97 25.10 -3.73
N LEU A 298 7.87 23.79 -3.89
CA LEU A 298 7.32 22.87 -2.87
C LEU A 298 8.34 22.53 -1.78
N VAL A 299 9.66 22.60 -2.07
CA VAL A 299 10.73 22.12 -1.19
C VAL A 299 11.23 23.23 -0.28
N ASP A 300 11.25 23.03 1.02
CA ASP A 300 11.70 24.04 2.00
C ASP A 300 13.16 23.82 2.44
N ILE A 301 13.61 22.58 2.56
CA ILE A 301 14.96 22.19 2.96
C ILE A 301 15.45 21.04 2.07
N VAL A 302 16.72 21.10 1.68
CA VAL A 302 17.43 20.02 1.00
C VAL A 302 18.52 19.45 1.90
N VAL A 303 18.58 18.13 1.97
CA VAL A 303 19.67 17.36 2.61
C VAL A 303 20.34 16.49 1.57
N ILE A 304 21.65 16.66 1.38
CA ILE A 304 22.42 15.87 0.41
C ILE A 304 22.99 14.62 1.08
N ASN A 305 22.75 13.46 0.45
CA ASN A 305 23.32 12.18 0.80
C ASN A 305 24.00 11.56 -0.44
N GLU A 306 25.27 11.86 -0.66
CA GLU A 306 26.04 11.36 -1.82
C GLU A 306 26.14 9.83 -1.88
N LYS A 307 25.92 9.16 -0.73
CA LYS A 307 25.94 7.70 -0.59
C LYS A 307 24.56 7.06 -0.74
N GLN A 308 23.57 7.81 -1.23
CA GLN A 308 22.23 7.29 -1.43
C GLN A 308 22.23 6.13 -2.43
N GLU A 309 21.71 5.00 -2.01
CA GLU A 309 21.48 3.81 -2.82
C GLU A 309 20.00 3.67 -3.17
N GLN A 310 19.68 2.93 -4.23
CA GLN A 310 18.29 2.66 -4.63
C GLN A 310 17.55 1.82 -3.59
N LEU A 311 18.24 0.84 -3.07
CA LEU A 311 17.79 -0.13 -2.06
C LEU A 311 18.81 -0.16 -0.91
N TYR A 312 18.45 -0.77 0.21
CA TYR A 312 19.37 -0.90 1.36
C TYR A 312 20.63 -1.72 1.09
N ASN A 313 20.64 -2.54 0.07
CA ASN A 313 21.75 -3.41 -0.28
C ASN A 313 22.39 -3.07 -1.65
N GLY A 314 22.15 -1.87 -2.16
CA GLY A 314 22.79 -1.37 -3.36
C GLY A 314 21.87 -0.77 -4.41
N SER A 315 22.43 -0.55 -5.57
CA SER A 315 21.78 0.04 -6.74
C SER A 315 21.99 -0.86 -7.95
N ASP A 316 21.00 -0.92 -8.80
CA ASP A 316 21.03 -1.64 -10.06
C ASP A 316 20.32 -0.84 -11.16
N ALA A 317 21.01 -0.58 -12.26
CA ALA A 317 20.50 0.22 -13.37
C ALA A 317 19.36 -0.48 -14.16
N PHE A 318 19.17 -1.78 -13.97
CA PHE A 318 18.03 -2.49 -14.56
C PHE A 318 16.69 -2.11 -13.94
N PHE A 319 16.69 -1.58 -12.71
CA PHE A 319 15.45 -1.12 -12.04
C PHE A 319 14.96 0.24 -12.53
N THR A 320 15.84 1.07 -13.12
CA THR A 320 15.48 2.40 -13.62
C THR A 320 15.11 2.40 -15.09
N GLY A 321 15.42 1.31 -15.82
CA GLY A 321 15.27 1.21 -17.25
C GLY A 321 16.42 1.85 -18.05
N ASP A 322 17.52 2.27 -17.39
CA ASP A 322 18.73 2.76 -18.07
C ASP A 322 19.43 1.65 -18.85
N TYR A 323 19.29 0.43 -18.38
CA TYR A 323 19.74 -0.78 -19.06
C TYR A 323 18.61 -1.81 -19.12
N ILE A 324 18.57 -2.56 -20.21
CA ILE A 324 17.69 -3.72 -20.36
C ILE A 324 18.50 -4.95 -19.96
N ALA A 325 18.01 -5.66 -18.95
CA ALA A 325 18.57 -6.95 -18.57
C ALA A 325 18.24 -7.99 -19.65
N GLU A 326 19.23 -8.78 -20.03
CA GLU A 326 18.96 -9.97 -20.85
C GLU A 326 18.04 -10.91 -20.06
N GLU A 327 17.02 -11.43 -20.73
CA GLU A 327 16.14 -12.41 -20.10
C GLU A 327 16.91 -13.72 -19.96
N ASP A 328 16.92 -14.27 -18.75
CA ASP A 328 17.39 -15.62 -18.53
C ASP A 328 16.29 -16.60 -18.99
N GLU A 329 16.44 -17.08 -20.22
CA GLU A 329 15.52 -18.07 -20.81
C GLU A 329 15.47 -19.39 -20.01
N ASN A 330 16.44 -19.61 -19.11
CA ASN A 330 16.52 -20.78 -18.26
C ASN A 330 16.02 -20.49 -16.81
N ALA A 331 15.59 -19.25 -16.52
CA ALA A 331 15.04 -18.94 -15.21
C ALA A 331 13.80 -19.80 -14.95
N SER A 332 13.89 -20.68 -13.97
CA SER A 332 12.84 -21.61 -13.57
C SER A 332 12.74 -21.66 -12.04
N LEU A 333 11.55 -21.85 -11.54
CA LEU A 333 11.35 -22.17 -10.12
C LEU A 333 11.64 -23.65 -9.88
N PRO A 334 12.20 -24.02 -8.71
CA PRO A 334 12.24 -25.42 -8.29
C PRO A 334 10.83 -26.02 -8.28
N LEU A 335 10.70 -27.28 -8.67
CA LEU A 335 9.41 -27.97 -8.62
C LEU A 335 9.06 -28.30 -7.16
N ASP A 336 8.39 -27.36 -6.53
CA ASP A 336 7.89 -27.45 -5.16
C ASP A 336 6.44 -26.91 -5.08
N GLN A 337 5.89 -26.82 -3.88
CA GLN A 337 4.54 -26.29 -3.67
C GLN A 337 4.36 -24.84 -4.19
N ARG A 338 5.42 -24.04 -4.27
CA ARG A 338 5.36 -22.67 -4.79
C ARG A 338 5.16 -22.67 -6.30
N LYS A 339 5.92 -23.50 -7.02
CA LYS A 339 5.78 -23.65 -8.48
C LYS A 339 4.41 -24.24 -8.86
N VAL A 340 3.90 -25.21 -8.08
CA VAL A 340 2.56 -25.77 -8.25
C VAL A 340 1.49 -24.67 -8.18
N VAL A 341 1.50 -23.87 -7.13
CA VAL A 341 0.54 -22.76 -6.97
C VAL A 341 0.68 -21.71 -8.09
N ALA A 342 1.91 -21.34 -8.46
CA ALA A 342 2.18 -20.37 -9.53
C ALA A 342 1.71 -20.89 -10.91
N ARG A 343 1.93 -22.17 -11.23
CA ARG A 343 1.46 -22.82 -12.48
C ARG A 343 -0.07 -22.84 -12.53
N ARG A 344 -0.73 -23.22 -11.43
CA ARG A 344 -2.19 -23.22 -11.40
C ARG A 344 -2.76 -21.80 -11.47
N ALA A 345 -2.13 -20.84 -10.81
CA ALA A 345 -2.56 -19.44 -10.83
C ALA A 345 -2.38 -18.80 -12.22
N LEU A 346 -1.35 -19.15 -12.99
CA LEU A 346 -1.16 -18.68 -14.36
C LEU A 346 -2.35 -19.03 -15.28
N MET A 347 -3.09 -20.09 -14.99
CA MET A 347 -4.28 -20.46 -15.74
C MET A 347 -5.48 -19.53 -15.50
N GLU A 348 -5.38 -18.59 -14.54
CA GLU A 348 -6.43 -17.61 -14.21
C GLU A 348 -6.28 -16.27 -14.93
N ILE A 349 -5.21 -16.06 -15.70
CA ILE A 349 -4.98 -14.87 -16.54
C ILE A 349 -4.90 -15.28 -18.00
N GLY A 350 -5.25 -14.40 -18.92
CA GLY A 350 -5.19 -14.65 -20.35
C GLY A 350 -4.56 -13.51 -21.14
N PRO A 351 -4.44 -13.71 -22.48
CA PRO A 351 -3.80 -12.72 -23.33
C PRO A 351 -4.52 -11.37 -23.27
N GLY A 352 -3.72 -10.30 -23.22
CA GLY A 352 -4.21 -8.92 -23.15
C GLY A 352 -4.72 -8.47 -21.79
N ASN A 353 -4.79 -9.33 -20.78
CA ASN A 353 -5.22 -8.93 -19.43
C ASN A 353 -4.19 -8.06 -18.73
N VAL A 354 -4.68 -7.23 -17.81
CA VAL A 354 -3.87 -6.48 -16.85
C VAL A 354 -4.08 -7.05 -15.46
N GLY A 355 -2.99 -7.51 -14.84
CA GLY A 355 -3.01 -8.09 -13.51
C GLY A 355 -2.13 -7.35 -12.52
N ASN A 356 -2.42 -7.54 -11.22
CA ASN A 356 -1.49 -7.20 -10.15
C ASN A 356 -0.96 -8.48 -9.51
N VAL A 357 0.30 -8.50 -9.14
CA VAL A 357 0.91 -9.59 -8.39
C VAL A 357 1.43 -9.08 -7.04
N GLY A 358 0.95 -9.71 -5.96
CA GLY A 358 1.37 -9.40 -4.59
C GLY A 358 2.56 -10.24 -4.11
N VAL A 359 3.07 -9.89 -2.94
CA VAL A 359 4.17 -10.58 -2.26
C VAL A 359 3.79 -12.01 -1.86
N GLY A 360 4.73 -12.91 -1.93
CA GLY A 360 4.64 -14.25 -1.34
C GLY A 360 4.58 -15.35 -2.38
N ILE A 361 3.69 -16.32 -2.20
CA ILE A 361 3.64 -17.48 -3.10
C ILE A 361 3.18 -17.09 -4.52
N ALA A 362 2.44 -15.99 -4.65
CA ALA A 362 1.95 -15.47 -5.91
C ALA A 362 3.06 -14.85 -6.79
N ASP A 363 4.16 -14.36 -6.21
CA ASP A 363 5.21 -13.66 -6.97
C ASP A 363 5.96 -14.58 -7.96
N GLY A 364 5.79 -15.89 -7.87
CA GLY A 364 6.30 -16.87 -8.81
C GLY A 364 5.62 -16.91 -10.19
N ILE A 365 4.42 -16.30 -10.32
CA ILE A 365 3.61 -16.35 -11.56
C ILE A 365 4.36 -15.76 -12.75
N GLY A 366 5.05 -14.64 -12.57
CA GLY A 366 5.83 -14.00 -13.63
C GLY A 366 6.98 -14.88 -14.14
N THR A 367 7.65 -15.63 -13.25
CA THR A 367 8.70 -16.57 -13.63
C THR A 367 8.13 -17.76 -14.41
N VAL A 368 7.02 -18.33 -13.93
CA VAL A 368 6.35 -19.44 -14.62
C VAL A 368 5.81 -18.98 -15.98
N ALA A 369 5.26 -17.77 -16.09
CA ALA A 369 4.78 -17.24 -17.36
C ALA A 369 5.90 -17.11 -18.42
N ARG A 370 7.09 -16.68 -18.00
CA ARG A 370 8.27 -16.66 -18.91
C ARG A 370 8.72 -18.07 -19.27
N GLU A 371 8.78 -18.98 -18.28
CA GLU A 371 9.11 -20.40 -18.54
C GLU A 371 8.18 -21.01 -19.61
N GLU A 372 6.89 -20.69 -19.59
CA GLU A 372 5.88 -21.16 -20.54
C GLU A 372 5.82 -20.35 -21.85
N GLY A 373 6.64 -19.31 -21.98
CA GLY A 373 6.70 -18.45 -23.17
C GLY A 373 5.47 -17.56 -23.36
N VAL A 374 4.74 -17.21 -22.27
CA VAL A 374 3.54 -16.37 -22.29
C VAL A 374 3.69 -15.07 -21.48
N GLY A 375 4.89 -14.80 -20.96
CA GLY A 375 5.13 -13.64 -20.07
C GLY A 375 4.87 -12.27 -20.71
N GLU A 376 4.97 -12.16 -22.04
CA GLU A 376 4.73 -10.92 -22.79
C GLU A 376 3.27 -10.78 -23.29
N GLU A 377 2.45 -11.81 -23.11
CA GLU A 377 1.08 -11.84 -23.65
C GLU A 377 0.06 -11.12 -22.75
N PHE A 378 0.45 -10.74 -21.53
CA PHE A 378 -0.35 -9.97 -20.57
C PHE A 378 0.55 -8.97 -19.83
N THR A 379 -0.05 -8.07 -19.04
CA THR A 379 0.70 -7.06 -18.30
C THR A 379 0.54 -7.27 -16.80
N LEU A 380 1.65 -7.48 -16.08
CA LEU A 380 1.67 -7.41 -14.63
C LEU A 380 2.02 -5.99 -14.16
N THR A 381 1.44 -5.59 -13.05
CA THR A 381 1.68 -4.29 -12.41
C THR A 381 2.03 -4.49 -10.94
N VAL A 382 2.79 -3.56 -10.40
CA VAL A 382 3.10 -3.49 -8.96
C VAL A 382 2.57 -2.19 -8.41
N GLU A 383 1.96 -2.21 -7.25
CA GLU A 383 1.23 -1.07 -6.66
C GLU A 383 2.11 0.16 -6.39
N THR A 384 3.43 0.00 -6.29
CA THR A 384 4.40 1.09 -6.12
C THR A 384 4.63 1.91 -7.38
N GLY A 385 4.16 1.40 -8.57
CA GLY A 385 4.19 2.13 -9.83
C GLY A 385 4.71 1.40 -11.07
N PRO A 386 5.55 0.36 -11.00
CA PRO A 386 6.01 -0.37 -12.17
C PRO A 386 4.89 -1.06 -12.95
N VAL A 387 4.98 -0.98 -14.27
CA VAL A 387 4.07 -1.61 -15.23
C VAL A 387 4.87 -2.47 -16.18
N GLY A 388 4.54 -3.75 -16.27
CA GLY A 388 5.28 -4.74 -17.06
C GLY A 388 6.63 -5.12 -16.45
N GLY A 389 7.41 -5.89 -17.22
CA GLY A 389 8.69 -6.42 -16.79
C GLY A 389 8.58 -7.56 -15.78
N ALA A 390 9.72 -7.89 -15.17
CA ALA A 390 9.84 -8.95 -14.18
C ALA A 390 9.80 -8.37 -12.77
N THR A 391 8.75 -8.66 -12.00
CA THR A 391 8.61 -8.23 -10.62
C THR A 391 9.71 -8.81 -9.75
N ALA A 392 10.42 -7.95 -9.00
CA ALA A 392 11.44 -8.35 -8.06
C ALA A 392 10.83 -9.01 -6.82
N GLN A 393 11.57 -9.96 -6.23
CA GLN A 393 11.09 -10.80 -5.14
C GLN A 393 11.72 -10.42 -3.78
N GLY A 394 11.08 -10.87 -2.70
CA GLY A 394 11.62 -10.72 -1.34
C GLY A 394 11.69 -9.27 -0.88
N ILE A 395 12.88 -8.83 -0.46
CA ILE A 395 13.11 -7.47 0.04
C ILE A 395 13.08 -6.41 -1.08
N PHE A 396 13.26 -6.83 -2.34
CA PHE A 396 13.20 -5.98 -3.52
C PHE A 396 11.78 -5.78 -4.06
N PHE A 397 10.78 -6.39 -3.43
CA PHE A 397 9.39 -6.23 -3.84
C PHE A 397 8.99 -4.75 -3.88
N GLY A 398 8.32 -4.36 -4.95
CA GLY A 398 8.02 -2.96 -5.28
C GLY A 398 8.83 -2.47 -6.49
N ALA A 399 9.88 -3.21 -6.89
CA ALA A 399 10.66 -2.98 -8.11
C ALA A 399 10.26 -3.96 -9.21
N SER A 400 10.57 -3.61 -10.46
CA SER A 400 10.51 -4.52 -11.61
C SER A 400 11.71 -4.28 -12.52
N ILE A 401 12.28 -5.35 -13.05
CA ILE A 401 13.33 -5.31 -14.07
C ILE A 401 12.66 -5.22 -15.43
N ASN A 402 13.19 -4.39 -16.34
CA ASN A 402 12.63 -4.19 -17.69
C ASN A 402 11.18 -3.66 -17.68
N SER A 403 10.84 -2.78 -16.74
CA SER A 403 9.53 -2.14 -16.70
C SER A 403 9.24 -1.39 -18.00
N LYS A 404 8.03 -1.53 -18.54
CA LYS A 404 7.56 -0.82 -19.74
C LYS A 404 7.12 0.61 -19.44
N ALA A 405 6.70 0.90 -18.20
CA ALA A 405 6.35 2.23 -17.71
C ALA A 405 6.47 2.32 -16.18
N LEU A 406 6.64 3.56 -15.68
CA LEU A 406 6.58 3.88 -14.26
C LEU A 406 5.47 4.91 -14.02
N MET A 407 4.51 4.58 -13.19
CA MET A 407 3.45 5.47 -12.72
C MET A 407 3.76 5.95 -11.30
N ASP A 408 3.18 7.06 -10.87
CA ASP A 408 3.14 7.38 -9.46
C ASP A 408 2.12 6.48 -8.74
N MET A 409 2.36 6.18 -7.48
CA MET A 409 1.52 5.28 -6.70
C MET A 409 0.06 5.75 -6.59
N PRO A 410 -0.26 7.04 -6.37
CA PRO A 410 -1.65 7.49 -6.38
C PRO A 410 -2.38 7.21 -7.69
N SER A 411 -1.74 7.42 -8.84
CA SER A 411 -2.34 7.14 -10.16
C SER A 411 -2.47 5.65 -10.43
N GLN A 412 -1.53 4.83 -9.94
CA GLN A 412 -1.62 3.37 -10.02
C GLN A 412 -2.84 2.86 -9.25
N PHE A 413 -3.07 3.38 -8.05
CA PHE A 413 -4.25 3.01 -7.26
C PHE A 413 -5.57 3.57 -7.80
N ASP A 414 -5.57 4.72 -8.49
CA ASP A 414 -6.77 5.18 -9.20
C ASP A 414 -7.19 4.18 -10.28
N PHE A 415 -6.21 3.64 -11.01
CA PHE A 415 -6.46 2.61 -12.01
C PHE A 415 -7.02 1.33 -11.36
N TYR A 416 -6.46 0.89 -10.22
CA TYR A 416 -6.92 -0.29 -9.50
C TYR A 416 -8.34 -0.09 -8.96
N ASP A 417 -8.56 0.95 -8.17
CA ASP A 417 -9.84 1.22 -7.52
C ASP A 417 -10.96 1.52 -8.53
N GLY A 418 -10.59 2.03 -9.71
CA GLY A 418 -11.49 2.28 -10.83
C GLY A 418 -11.93 1.03 -11.60
N GLY A 419 -11.45 -0.17 -11.22
CA GLY A 419 -11.81 -1.43 -11.89
C GLY A 419 -10.92 -1.78 -13.09
N GLY A 420 -9.72 -1.24 -13.16
CA GLY A 420 -8.77 -1.46 -14.26
C GLY A 420 -8.08 -2.82 -14.24
N LEU A 421 -8.08 -3.54 -13.11
CA LEU A 421 -7.49 -4.86 -13.00
C LEU A 421 -8.46 -5.96 -13.48
N ASP A 422 -8.01 -6.76 -14.44
CA ASP A 422 -8.72 -7.97 -14.84
C ASP A 422 -8.56 -9.07 -13.79
N VAL A 423 -7.36 -9.18 -13.20
CA VAL A 423 -7.08 -10.19 -12.17
C VAL A 423 -6.08 -9.66 -11.14
N ALA A 424 -6.29 -10.02 -9.88
CA ALA A 424 -5.33 -9.82 -8.79
C ALA A 424 -4.84 -11.17 -8.26
N PHE A 425 -3.51 -11.33 -8.15
CA PHE A 425 -2.88 -12.50 -7.54
C PHE A 425 -2.29 -12.10 -6.20
N LEU A 426 -2.91 -12.51 -5.11
CA LEU A 426 -2.53 -12.12 -3.76
C LEU A 426 -2.36 -13.35 -2.86
N SER A 427 -1.61 -13.21 -1.79
CA SER A 427 -1.46 -14.29 -0.81
C SER A 427 -2.43 -14.13 0.34
N PHE A 428 -2.80 -15.23 1.02
CA PHE A 428 -3.64 -15.20 2.22
C PHE A 428 -2.93 -15.87 3.40
N ALA A 429 -3.22 -15.36 4.61
CA ALA A 429 -2.78 -15.99 5.86
C ALA A 429 -3.88 -16.89 6.44
N GLU A 430 -5.12 -16.42 6.44
CA GLU A 430 -6.30 -17.14 6.93
C GLU A 430 -7.46 -17.01 5.94
N LEU A 431 -8.29 -18.07 5.83
CA LEU A 431 -9.50 -18.13 5.02
C LEU A 431 -10.59 -18.81 5.82
N ASP A 432 -11.82 -18.25 5.84
CA ASP A 432 -12.96 -18.85 6.51
C ASP A 432 -14.03 -19.42 5.55
N ALA A 433 -15.03 -20.08 6.12
CA ALA A 433 -16.12 -20.72 5.38
C ALA A 433 -16.99 -19.76 4.55
N LYS A 434 -16.99 -18.46 4.89
CA LYS A 434 -17.71 -17.39 4.16
C LYS A 434 -16.87 -16.79 3.04
N GLY A 435 -15.64 -17.29 2.85
CA GLY A 435 -14.68 -16.77 1.89
C GLY A 435 -14.00 -15.48 2.34
N ASN A 436 -14.10 -15.10 3.59
CA ASN A 436 -13.35 -13.98 4.13
C ASN A 436 -11.87 -14.35 4.29
N VAL A 437 -10.99 -13.36 4.12
CA VAL A 437 -9.54 -13.56 4.27
C VAL A 437 -8.96 -12.54 5.24
N ASN A 438 -8.01 -13.00 6.04
CA ASN A 438 -7.18 -12.17 6.90
C ASN A 438 -5.70 -12.23 6.46
N VAL A 439 -5.05 -11.05 6.36
CA VAL A 439 -3.61 -10.92 6.09
C VAL A 439 -2.93 -9.87 6.95
N HIS A 440 -3.68 -9.02 7.67
CA HIS A 440 -3.11 -7.83 8.31
C HIS A 440 -2.75 -8.02 9.78
N LYS A 441 -3.45 -8.92 10.47
CA LYS A 441 -3.22 -9.20 11.89
C LYS A 441 -3.62 -10.63 12.23
N PHE A 442 -2.69 -11.46 12.60
CA PHE A 442 -2.92 -12.86 12.96
C PHE A 442 -1.90 -13.32 13.99
N ASN A 443 -2.30 -14.26 14.84
CA ASN A 443 -1.47 -14.74 15.97
C ASN A 443 -0.92 -13.59 16.84
N GLY A 444 -1.69 -12.51 17.04
CA GLY A 444 -1.32 -11.32 17.80
C GLY A 444 -0.25 -10.43 17.13
N LYS A 445 0.17 -10.72 15.91
CA LYS A 445 1.17 -9.97 15.15
C LYS A 445 0.53 -9.04 14.14
N ILE A 446 1.01 -7.80 14.10
CA ILE A 446 0.55 -6.76 13.17
C ILE A 446 1.45 -6.75 11.94
N MET A 447 0.87 -7.05 10.78
CA MET A 447 1.56 -7.01 9.48
C MET A 447 1.13 -5.80 8.63
N GLY A 448 -0.15 -5.44 8.74
CA GLY A 448 -0.77 -4.43 7.88
C GLY A 448 -1.12 -4.95 6.49
N THR A 449 -1.97 -4.20 5.78
CA THR A 449 -2.56 -4.65 4.51
C THR A 449 -1.75 -4.30 3.28
N GLY A 450 -0.93 -3.23 3.33
CA GLY A 450 -0.39 -2.65 2.11
C GLY A 450 -1.51 -2.33 1.11
N GLY A 451 -1.32 -2.68 -0.14
CA GLY A 451 -2.28 -2.50 -1.22
C GLY A 451 -3.42 -3.53 -1.28
N PHE A 452 -3.39 -4.56 -0.44
CA PHE A 452 -4.29 -5.72 -0.53
C PHE A 452 -5.77 -5.34 -0.63
N VAL A 453 -6.27 -4.45 0.26
CA VAL A 453 -7.69 -4.06 0.30
C VAL A 453 -8.10 -3.32 -0.97
N ASN A 454 -7.28 -2.39 -1.46
CA ASN A 454 -7.54 -1.67 -2.72
C ASN A 454 -7.56 -2.63 -3.91
N ILE A 455 -6.51 -3.43 -4.04
CA ILE A 455 -6.31 -4.35 -5.16
C ILE A 455 -7.47 -5.35 -5.24
N CYS A 456 -7.88 -5.94 -4.10
CA CYS A 456 -9.04 -6.82 -4.04
C CYS A 456 -10.33 -6.09 -4.43
N SER A 457 -10.55 -4.87 -3.89
CA SER A 457 -11.81 -4.14 -4.10
C SER A 457 -12.04 -3.72 -5.55
N GLY A 458 -10.96 -3.47 -6.32
CA GLY A 458 -11.03 -2.98 -7.68
C GLY A 458 -10.85 -4.04 -8.78
N SER A 459 -10.55 -5.30 -8.44
CA SER A 459 -10.29 -6.35 -9.42
C SER A 459 -11.57 -7.06 -9.88
N LYS A 460 -11.65 -7.43 -11.16
CA LYS A 460 -12.78 -8.26 -11.68
C LYS A 460 -12.70 -9.69 -11.17
N LYS A 461 -11.47 -10.23 -11.08
CA LYS A 461 -11.18 -11.55 -10.52
C LYS A 461 -10.11 -11.43 -9.43
N VAL A 462 -10.33 -12.08 -8.29
CA VAL A 462 -9.38 -12.16 -7.18
C VAL A 462 -8.91 -13.62 -7.03
N VAL A 463 -7.61 -13.84 -7.19
CA VAL A 463 -6.97 -15.15 -7.05
C VAL A 463 -6.10 -15.12 -5.80
N LEU A 464 -6.50 -15.86 -4.78
CA LEU A 464 -5.86 -15.90 -3.49
C LEU A 464 -5.01 -17.17 -3.38
N CYS A 465 -3.69 -16.99 -3.34
CA CYS A 465 -2.69 -18.04 -3.40
C CYS A 465 -2.10 -18.35 -2.02
N GLY A 466 -1.94 -19.62 -1.70
CA GLY A 466 -1.34 -20.02 -0.42
C GLY A 466 -1.05 -21.51 -0.35
N THR A 467 -0.53 -21.97 0.77
CA THR A 467 -0.54 -23.39 1.11
C THR A 467 -1.77 -23.69 1.96
N LEU A 468 -2.27 -24.92 1.94
CA LEU A 468 -3.43 -25.30 2.76
C LEU A 468 -3.13 -25.13 4.26
N ARG A 469 -1.92 -25.50 4.68
CA ARG A 469 -1.40 -25.29 6.04
C ARG A 469 -0.02 -24.63 5.98
N ALA A 470 0.39 -23.94 7.02
CA ALA A 470 1.67 -23.24 7.11
C ALA A 470 2.56 -23.76 8.23
N GLY A 471 3.84 -23.36 8.23
CA GLY A 471 4.76 -23.66 9.32
C GLY A 471 5.36 -25.06 9.28
N GLY A 472 6.18 -25.32 8.27
CA GLY A 472 6.95 -26.57 8.14
C GLY A 472 6.29 -27.62 7.25
N LEU A 473 5.36 -27.21 6.38
CA LEU A 473 4.83 -28.07 5.33
C LEU A 473 5.97 -28.59 4.46
N LYS A 474 5.99 -29.90 4.21
CA LYS A 474 6.92 -30.57 3.26
C LYS A 474 6.12 -31.40 2.29
N THR A 475 6.39 -31.23 1.03
CA THR A 475 5.75 -31.94 -0.07
C THR A 475 6.81 -32.59 -0.99
N GLU A 476 6.46 -33.69 -1.58
CA GLU A 476 7.16 -34.27 -2.74
C GLU A 476 6.28 -34.04 -3.97
N VAL A 477 6.83 -33.37 -4.99
CA VAL A 477 6.13 -33.06 -6.24
C VAL A 477 6.91 -33.72 -7.39
N GLY A 478 6.21 -34.37 -8.28
CA GLY A 478 6.81 -35.01 -9.46
C GLY A 478 5.94 -36.12 -10.03
N ASN A 479 6.27 -36.58 -11.23
CA ASN A 479 5.54 -37.64 -11.92
C ASN A 479 4.03 -37.38 -12.04
N GLY A 480 3.65 -36.12 -12.24
CA GLY A 480 2.24 -35.70 -12.39
C GLY A 480 1.42 -35.68 -11.13
N GLN A 481 2.02 -35.73 -9.95
CA GLN A 481 1.30 -35.76 -8.65
C GLN A 481 2.05 -35.04 -7.52
N ILE A 482 1.35 -34.80 -6.43
CA ILE A 482 1.93 -34.28 -5.19
C ILE A 482 1.61 -35.21 -4.03
N LYS A 483 2.55 -35.31 -3.09
CA LYS A 483 2.38 -36.02 -1.83
C LYS A 483 2.77 -35.13 -0.66
N VAL A 484 1.93 -35.06 0.35
CA VAL A 484 2.26 -34.40 1.62
C VAL A 484 3.08 -35.35 2.48
N VAL A 485 4.35 -34.97 2.73
CA VAL A 485 5.28 -35.75 3.58
C VAL A 485 5.17 -35.33 5.03
N GLN A 486 4.97 -34.03 5.26
CA GLN A 486 4.78 -33.45 6.59
C GLN A 486 3.78 -32.31 6.51
N GLU A 487 2.74 -32.35 7.34
CA GLU A 487 1.78 -31.26 7.43
C GLU A 487 2.36 -30.00 8.08
N GLY A 488 1.85 -28.87 7.67
CA GLY A 488 2.12 -27.59 8.33
C GLY A 488 1.48 -27.51 9.71
N ARG A 489 2.16 -26.89 10.66
CA ARG A 489 1.70 -26.77 12.05
C ARG A 489 0.50 -25.82 12.22
N PHE A 490 0.41 -24.79 11.36
CA PHE A 490 -0.60 -23.75 11.47
C PHE A 490 -1.72 -23.96 10.47
N GLU A 491 -2.93 -23.96 10.98
CA GLU A 491 -4.15 -23.98 10.20
C GLU A 491 -4.37 -22.62 9.55
N LYS A 492 -4.71 -22.62 8.27
CA LYS A 492 -5.03 -21.40 7.50
C LYS A 492 -6.51 -21.36 7.08
N MET A 493 -7.11 -22.53 6.91
CA MET A 493 -8.53 -22.68 6.64
C MET A 493 -9.24 -22.79 7.98
N ILE A 494 -9.67 -21.65 8.55
CA ILE A 494 -10.20 -21.54 9.92
C ILE A 494 -11.73 -21.40 9.92
N PRO A 495 -12.43 -21.72 11.02
CA PRO A 495 -13.88 -21.64 11.07
C PRO A 495 -14.43 -20.24 10.79
N GLU A 496 -13.79 -19.20 11.35
CA GLU A 496 -14.16 -17.80 11.19
C GLU A 496 -12.95 -16.89 11.40
N CYS A 497 -12.72 -15.93 10.50
CA CYS A 497 -11.66 -14.92 10.63
C CYS A 497 -11.99 -13.96 11.78
N GLU A 498 -11.03 -13.75 12.69
CA GLU A 498 -11.17 -12.77 13.78
C GLU A 498 -11.27 -11.34 13.23
N GLU A 499 -10.49 -11.04 12.21
CA GLU A 499 -10.50 -9.77 11.51
C GLU A 499 -10.55 -9.99 9.98
N ILE A 500 -11.33 -9.19 9.26
CA ILE A 500 -11.58 -9.37 7.83
C ILE A 500 -10.76 -8.36 7.04
N THR A 501 -9.78 -8.82 6.24
CA THR A 501 -9.06 -7.99 5.29
C THR A 501 -9.71 -7.99 3.90
N PHE A 502 -10.27 -9.13 3.51
CA PHE A 502 -11.09 -9.30 2.31
C PHE A 502 -12.43 -9.90 2.72
N SER A 503 -13.53 -9.30 2.26
CA SER A 503 -14.89 -9.76 2.55
C SER A 503 -15.45 -10.56 1.37
N GLY A 504 -15.73 -11.85 1.60
CA GLY A 504 -16.39 -12.70 0.61
C GLY A 504 -17.78 -12.19 0.26
N GLU A 505 -18.54 -11.72 1.25
CA GLU A 505 -19.87 -11.11 1.03
C GLU A 505 -19.80 -9.88 0.13
N GLN A 506 -18.81 -8.99 0.34
CA GLN A 506 -18.64 -7.80 -0.48
C GLN A 506 -18.24 -8.15 -1.92
N ALA A 507 -17.37 -9.15 -2.09
CA ALA A 507 -16.96 -9.64 -3.40
C ALA A 507 -18.15 -10.19 -4.20
N LEU A 508 -18.99 -11.00 -3.58
CA LEU A 508 -20.23 -11.52 -4.20
C LEU A 508 -21.20 -10.38 -4.58
N LYS A 509 -21.40 -9.39 -3.71
CA LYS A 509 -22.25 -8.21 -4.01
C LYS A 509 -21.74 -7.40 -5.21
N GLN A 510 -20.41 -7.39 -5.43
CA GLN A 510 -19.78 -6.72 -6.56
C GLN A 510 -19.71 -7.59 -7.82
N GLY A 511 -20.10 -8.86 -7.75
CA GLY A 511 -20.03 -9.81 -8.85
C GLY A 511 -18.61 -10.24 -9.20
N GLN A 512 -17.68 -10.15 -8.25
CA GLN A 512 -16.29 -10.57 -8.44
C GLN A 512 -16.20 -12.11 -8.49
N LYS A 513 -15.32 -12.63 -9.35
CA LYS A 513 -14.91 -14.03 -9.30
C LYS A 513 -13.78 -14.18 -8.29
N VAL A 514 -13.91 -15.12 -7.37
CA VAL A 514 -12.91 -15.36 -6.31
C VAL A 514 -12.48 -16.81 -6.33
N VAL A 515 -11.16 -17.02 -6.49
CA VAL A 515 -10.54 -18.35 -6.54
C VAL A 515 -9.46 -18.44 -5.46
N TYR A 516 -9.45 -19.51 -4.69
CA TYR A 516 -8.43 -19.80 -3.68
C TYR A 516 -7.62 -21.01 -4.16
N ILE A 517 -6.32 -20.82 -4.34
CA ILE A 517 -5.41 -21.83 -4.89
C ILE A 517 -4.43 -22.24 -3.81
N THR A 518 -4.38 -23.55 -3.53
CA THR A 518 -3.35 -24.16 -2.69
C THR A 518 -2.52 -25.17 -3.48
N GLU A 519 -1.50 -25.68 -2.88
CA GLU A 519 -0.63 -26.69 -3.50
C GLU A 519 -1.36 -28.01 -3.81
N ARG A 520 -2.54 -28.23 -3.20
CA ARG A 520 -3.26 -29.52 -3.29
C ARG A 520 -4.74 -29.40 -3.63
N ALA A 521 -5.30 -28.21 -3.60
CA ALA A 521 -6.73 -27.97 -3.83
C ALA A 521 -7.01 -26.58 -4.38
N VAL A 522 -8.07 -26.46 -5.17
CA VAL A 522 -8.60 -25.18 -5.64
C VAL A 522 -10.02 -25.04 -5.14
N PHE A 523 -10.35 -23.85 -4.64
CA PHE A 523 -11.70 -23.51 -4.18
C PHE A 523 -12.20 -22.26 -4.90
N GLU A 524 -13.50 -22.15 -5.02
CA GLU A 524 -14.20 -20.98 -5.54
C GLU A 524 -15.21 -20.46 -4.53
N LEU A 525 -15.47 -19.16 -4.55
CA LEU A 525 -16.51 -18.53 -3.73
C LEU A 525 -17.81 -18.43 -4.53
N ILE A 526 -18.89 -18.97 -3.94
CA ILE A 526 -20.26 -18.82 -4.42
C ILE A 526 -21.16 -18.27 -3.30
N GLU A 527 -22.44 -18.00 -3.57
CA GLU A 527 -23.38 -17.46 -2.56
C GLU A 527 -23.50 -18.34 -1.32
N GLU A 528 -23.41 -19.68 -1.49
CA GLU A 528 -23.51 -20.65 -0.41
C GLU A 528 -22.22 -20.81 0.41
N GLY A 529 -21.09 -20.27 -0.05
CA GLY A 529 -19.78 -20.31 0.62
C GLY A 529 -18.64 -20.83 -0.25
N VAL A 530 -17.62 -21.38 0.38
CA VAL A 530 -16.40 -21.89 -0.26
C VAL A 530 -16.61 -23.29 -0.81
N VAL A 531 -16.41 -23.48 -2.12
CA VAL A 531 -16.61 -24.75 -2.85
C VAL A 531 -15.28 -25.32 -3.28
N LEU A 532 -14.98 -26.57 -2.95
CA LEU A 532 -13.86 -27.34 -3.48
C LEU A 532 -14.15 -27.75 -4.93
N THR A 533 -13.38 -27.24 -5.88
CA THR A 533 -13.58 -27.44 -7.32
C THR A 533 -12.52 -28.32 -7.97
N GLU A 534 -11.28 -28.30 -7.43
CA GLU A 534 -10.19 -29.14 -7.96
C GLU A 534 -9.36 -29.75 -6.83
N VAL A 535 -8.84 -30.94 -7.08
CA VAL A 535 -7.96 -31.69 -6.18
C VAL A 535 -6.69 -32.09 -6.93
N ALA A 536 -5.53 -31.94 -6.32
CA ALA A 536 -4.28 -32.37 -6.92
C ALA A 536 -4.19 -33.90 -7.05
N PRO A 537 -3.64 -34.43 -8.13
CA PRO A 537 -3.35 -35.85 -8.24
C PRO A 537 -2.47 -36.32 -7.08
N GLY A 538 -2.83 -37.50 -6.49
CA GLY A 538 -2.13 -38.08 -5.34
C GLY A 538 -2.68 -37.66 -3.96
N ILE A 539 -3.69 -36.78 -3.90
CA ILE A 539 -4.31 -36.24 -2.68
C ILE A 539 -5.65 -36.93 -2.41
N ASP A 540 -5.86 -37.37 -1.15
CA ASP A 540 -7.14 -37.87 -0.65
C ASP A 540 -7.96 -36.70 -0.10
N VAL A 541 -9.20 -36.53 -0.61
CA VAL A 541 -10.09 -35.41 -0.26
C VAL A 541 -10.41 -35.36 1.22
N GLU A 542 -10.76 -36.50 1.82
CA GLU A 542 -11.19 -36.54 3.23
C GLU A 542 -10.00 -36.37 4.17
N LYS A 543 -8.89 -37.06 3.91
CA LYS A 543 -7.72 -37.11 4.79
C LYS A 543 -6.83 -35.86 4.63
N ASP A 544 -6.50 -35.51 3.39
CA ASP A 544 -5.45 -34.53 3.08
C ASP A 544 -6.02 -33.12 2.86
N ILE A 545 -7.36 -32.95 2.73
CA ILE A 545 -8.01 -31.66 2.58
C ILE A 545 -8.98 -31.43 3.76
N ILE A 546 -10.11 -32.16 3.83
CA ILE A 546 -11.19 -31.84 4.77
C ILE A 546 -10.72 -31.97 6.23
N ALA A 547 -9.99 -33.03 6.56
CA ALA A 547 -9.43 -33.24 7.90
C ALA A 547 -8.35 -32.21 8.30
N GLN A 548 -7.84 -31.42 7.35
CA GLN A 548 -6.81 -30.39 7.55
C GLN A 548 -7.39 -28.98 7.61
N MET A 549 -8.71 -28.84 7.52
CA MET A 549 -9.44 -27.56 7.52
C MET A 549 -10.28 -27.41 8.78
N GLY A 550 -10.39 -26.19 9.29
CA GLY A 550 -11.27 -25.86 10.42
C GLY A 550 -12.76 -25.76 10.04
N PHE A 551 -13.11 -25.91 8.77
CA PHE A 551 -14.47 -25.98 8.28
C PHE A 551 -14.58 -26.98 7.13
N LYS A 552 -15.79 -27.49 6.90
CA LYS A 552 -16.07 -28.39 5.77
C LYS A 552 -16.48 -27.56 4.56
N PRO A 553 -15.71 -27.55 3.45
CA PRO A 553 -16.10 -26.87 2.24
C PRO A 553 -17.28 -27.58 1.57
N ILE A 554 -18.01 -26.88 0.71
CA ILE A 554 -18.96 -27.50 -0.21
C ILE A 554 -18.12 -28.27 -1.25
N ILE A 555 -18.47 -29.50 -1.54
CA ILE A 555 -17.79 -30.28 -2.59
C ILE A 555 -18.57 -30.11 -3.90
N SER A 556 -17.88 -29.64 -4.94
CA SER A 556 -18.48 -29.50 -6.27
C SER A 556 -19.00 -30.85 -6.78
N LYS A 557 -20.16 -30.84 -7.40
CA LYS A 557 -20.69 -32.02 -8.12
C LYS A 557 -19.82 -32.40 -9.32
N GLU A 558 -19.06 -31.43 -9.82
CA GLU A 558 -18.13 -31.56 -10.94
C GLU A 558 -16.67 -31.45 -10.43
N LEU A 559 -16.40 -32.00 -9.24
CA LEU A 559 -15.04 -32.03 -8.69
C LEU A 559 -14.10 -32.73 -9.68
N LYS A 560 -13.01 -32.05 -10.05
CA LYS A 560 -12.05 -32.55 -11.03
C LYS A 560 -10.62 -32.61 -10.45
N LEU A 561 -9.76 -33.33 -11.12
CA LEU A 561 -8.33 -33.27 -10.84
C LEU A 561 -7.73 -32.00 -11.42
N MET A 562 -6.76 -31.42 -10.71
CA MET A 562 -5.88 -30.41 -11.27
C MET A 562 -5.09 -31.00 -12.44
N ASP A 563 -4.72 -30.17 -13.40
CA ASP A 563 -3.93 -30.59 -14.56
C ASP A 563 -2.61 -31.23 -14.10
N GLU A 564 -2.35 -32.46 -14.51
CA GLU A 564 -1.17 -33.23 -14.12
C GLU A 564 0.15 -32.57 -14.56
N ARG A 565 0.12 -31.74 -15.63
CA ARG A 565 1.28 -31.00 -16.12
C ARG A 565 1.84 -30.03 -15.09
N ILE A 566 1.01 -29.55 -14.16
CA ILE A 566 1.40 -28.69 -13.05
C ILE A 566 2.45 -29.37 -12.16
N PHE A 567 2.39 -30.70 -12.06
CA PHE A 567 3.17 -31.52 -11.13
C PHE A 567 4.33 -32.27 -11.83
N GLN A 568 4.74 -31.82 -13.01
CA GLN A 568 5.86 -32.39 -13.77
C GLN A 568 7.08 -31.46 -13.79
N ASP A 569 8.27 -32.00 -13.91
CA ASP A 569 9.51 -31.21 -14.03
C ASP A 569 9.55 -30.42 -15.34
N GLU A 570 9.00 -31.00 -16.41
CA GLU A 570 8.92 -30.37 -17.72
C GLU A 570 7.99 -29.15 -17.72
N LYS A 571 8.16 -28.28 -18.72
CA LYS A 571 7.24 -27.18 -19.02
C LYS A 571 5.84 -27.75 -19.33
N MET A 572 4.81 -27.02 -18.92
CA MET A 572 3.42 -27.41 -19.20
C MET A 572 3.07 -27.31 -20.70
N ASN A 573 3.81 -26.50 -21.46
CA ASN A 573 3.57 -26.22 -22.87
C ASN A 573 2.15 -25.71 -23.17
N ILE A 574 1.68 -24.76 -22.35
CA ILE A 574 0.31 -24.23 -22.40
C ILE A 574 0.12 -23.06 -23.38
N ARG A 575 1.16 -22.61 -24.12
CA ARG A 575 1.10 -21.38 -24.93
C ARG A 575 -0.07 -21.38 -25.93
N GLU A 576 -0.30 -22.47 -26.65
CA GLU A 576 -1.40 -22.52 -27.62
C GLU A 576 -2.76 -22.45 -26.93
N GLU A 577 -2.95 -23.19 -25.85
CA GLU A 577 -4.17 -23.14 -25.01
C GLU A 577 -4.37 -21.75 -24.41
N PHE A 578 -3.31 -21.13 -23.89
CA PHE A 578 -3.31 -19.79 -23.33
C PHE A 578 -3.76 -18.74 -24.35
N MET A 579 -3.20 -18.76 -25.58
CA MET A 579 -3.55 -17.80 -26.63
C MET A 579 -4.98 -17.96 -27.16
N ASN A 580 -5.57 -19.14 -27.03
CA ASN A 580 -6.94 -19.41 -27.43
C ASN A 580 -7.98 -19.15 -26.32
N GLN A 581 -7.54 -18.79 -25.11
CA GLN A 581 -8.46 -18.45 -24.02
C GLN A 581 -9.17 -17.13 -24.33
N SER A 582 -10.49 -17.15 -24.34
CA SER A 582 -11.30 -15.93 -24.37
C SER A 582 -11.67 -15.55 -22.94
N PHE A 583 -10.93 -14.64 -22.33
CA PHE A 583 -11.37 -13.98 -21.09
C PHE A 583 -12.37 -12.88 -21.46
N LYS A 584 -13.68 -13.21 -21.35
CA LYS A 584 -14.76 -12.23 -21.41
C LYS A 584 -15.19 -11.83 -20.02
#